data_9b62d837d9f1769a1ac05c077db363bd
#
_entry.id   9b62d837d9f1769a1ac05c077db363bd
#
_cell.length_a   1.000
_cell.length_b   1.000
_cell.length_c   1.000
_cell.angle_alpha   90.00
_cell.angle_beta   90.00
_cell.angle_gamma   90.00
#
_symmetry.space_group_name_H-M   'P 1'
#
loop_
_entity.id
_entity.type
_entity.pdbx_description
1 polymer ?
#
loop_
_entity_poly.entity_id
_entity_poly.type
_entity_poly.pdbx_seq_one_letter_code
_entity_poly.pdbx_strand_id
1 'polypeptide(L)'
;MKKKLWGIFSSAAASVLLAASMLSLSAGAAWKHTDVIGDLNGDGSVSVADIVLLSKHLHGTEKLGEKSVLGMEDGVKYLIRMDGRADSLITPKGDKIQKADMDQNGTIEVFDLVKLRKVAIASVPQAEILRWESETTTTTTTTTTTTTTTTTTTTAPPKNDFITPPVKDMYGSMPSQGDVNILIFYVDFPDCRFDYEPSTDTIEEIAFGAENDQSSAYPFESFSAFYSRASKGSLNLSGKAYRYTCKKNISTYEGDIYKSDFTTEVIRNMDSIVDYSKFDANGDGVIDAMLFCVPSSSDTDDWWPCAGGYYGDDWLKPDGMTPGHVITGNTAITQYNDYVDFIATYSHEMGHCMGLPDFYLYGVEDFEGMHGSAGYDLMDEAFSDYSAVSKLMLGWMKEDQIQVYDPAKGEQSFVLTNGQSDEGNCLIIPRKPFDGSYKTEFIIVEYLTLDANNSKVKTHFYWRPTGSGISVKHIEATELDDGWRKYFMYESGNDQYTNKDKGKRFIRLVNDGDRDNFFRDGAEISNKYKGFAWYDEAGRENIDPGIIIKVSENGDNTYTVTVSRK
;
A
#
# COMPACT_ATOMS: atom_id res chain seq x y z
N MET A 1 34.54 -44.03 -13.60
CA MET A 1 33.89 -45.22 -13.00
C MET A 1 33.49 -44.89 -11.56
N LYS A 2 32.19 -45.15 -11.24
CA LYS A 2 31.54 -45.14 -9.92
C LYS A 2 31.48 -43.78 -9.22
N LYS A 3 30.41 -42.96 -9.43
CA LYS A 3 29.09 -42.95 -8.75
C LYS A 3 29.15 -43.00 -7.22
N LYS A 4 28.65 -41.91 -6.60
CA LYS A 4 27.81 -42.02 -5.41
C LYS A 4 26.61 -41.06 -5.53
N LEU A 5 25.46 -41.63 -5.75
CA LEU A 5 24.13 -41.13 -5.37
C LEU A 5 24.04 -41.25 -3.85
N TRP A 6 23.63 -40.19 -3.20
CA TRP A 6 22.93 -40.08 -1.90
C TRP A 6 22.69 -38.60 -1.70
N GLY A 7 21.55 -38.09 -1.40
CA GLY A 7 20.33 -38.57 -0.83
C GLY A 7 19.29 -37.45 -0.96
N ILE A 8 18.24 -37.76 -1.66
CA ILE A 8 16.98 -36.99 -1.60
C ILE A 8 16.08 -37.84 -0.71
N PHE A 9 15.97 -37.48 0.54
CA PHE A 9 14.87 -37.88 1.46
C PHE A 9 15.13 -37.18 2.80
N SER A 10 14.51 -36.02 3.03
CA SER A 10 14.09 -35.56 4.36
C SER A 10 13.73 -34.08 4.35
N SER A 11 12.71 -33.64 3.59
CA SER A 11 12.12 -32.32 3.82
C SER A 11 10.59 -32.35 4.02
N ALA A 12 9.95 -33.50 3.82
CA ALA A 12 8.50 -33.63 4.02
C ALA A 12 8.06 -33.85 5.48
N ALA A 13 8.98 -34.18 6.39
CA ALA A 13 8.63 -34.44 7.80
C ALA A 13 8.82 -33.25 8.76
N ALA A 14 9.52 -32.19 8.34
CA ALA A 14 9.78 -31.03 9.20
C ALA A 14 8.65 -29.97 9.11
N SER A 15 7.94 -29.90 7.99
CA SER A 15 6.88 -28.90 7.78
C SER A 15 5.59 -29.19 8.55
N VAL A 16 5.35 -30.43 8.94
CA VAL A 16 4.14 -30.82 9.69
C VAL A 16 4.26 -30.52 11.19
N LEU A 17 5.47 -30.38 11.72
CA LEU A 17 5.68 -30.15 13.15
C LEU A 17 5.74 -28.66 13.55
N LEU A 18 6.00 -27.72 12.63
CA LEU A 18 5.99 -26.28 12.94
C LEU A 18 4.59 -25.65 12.88
N ALA A 19 3.67 -26.23 12.12
CA ALA A 19 2.28 -25.76 12.05
C ALA A 19 1.44 -26.07 13.32
N ALA A 20 1.91 -26.97 14.18
CA ALA A 20 1.20 -27.34 15.40
C ALA A 20 1.52 -26.43 16.61
N SER A 21 2.50 -25.53 16.50
CA SER A 21 2.98 -24.74 17.67
C SER A 21 2.45 -23.30 17.74
N MET A 22 1.73 -22.82 16.73
CA MET A 22 1.19 -21.44 16.73
C MET A 22 -0.31 -21.30 16.99
N LEU A 23 -1.04 -22.40 17.23
CA LEU A 23 -2.44 -22.37 17.60
C LEU A 23 -2.67 -23.11 18.93
N SER A 24 -2.08 -22.63 20.02
CA SER A 24 -2.46 -23.05 21.36
C SER A 24 -3.71 -22.29 21.80
N LEU A 25 -4.87 -22.71 21.33
CA LEU A 25 -6.17 -22.34 21.85
C LEU A 25 -6.85 -23.61 22.38
N SER A 26 -6.92 -23.71 23.71
CA SER A 26 -7.67 -24.65 24.53
C SER A 26 -7.52 -26.15 24.21
N ALA A 27 -7.24 -26.93 25.25
CA ALA A 27 -7.26 -28.40 25.21
C ALA A 27 -8.59 -28.91 24.61
N GLY A 28 -8.51 -29.70 23.53
CA GLY A 28 -9.66 -30.45 23.01
C GLY A 28 -10.11 -30.14 21.59
N ALA A 29 -9.44 -29.29 20.80
CA ALA A 29 -9.82 -29.04 19.42
C ALA A 29 -8.61 -29.06 18.48
N ALA A 30 -8.76 -29.61 17.28
CA ALA A 30 -7.68 -29.70 16.30
C ALA A 30 -8.19 -29.46 14.87
N TRP A 31 -7.31 -28.88 14.04
CA TRP A 31 -7.53 -28.79 12.60
C TRP A 31 -7.14 -30.13 11.94
N LYS A 32 -8.04 -30.71 11.16
CA LYS A 32 -7.76 -31.93 10.39
C LYS A 32 -7.82 -31.65 8.90
N HIS A 33 -6.86 -32.18 8.17
CA HIS A 33 -6.83 -32.14 6.71
C HIS A 33 -8.03 -32.89 6.13
N THR A 34 -8.72 -32.29 5.16
CA THR A 34 -9.87 -32.90 4.48
C THR A 34 -9.66 -33.08 2.99
N ASP A 35 -9.01 -32.13 2.33
CA ASP A 35 -8.87 -32.15 0.87
C ASP A 35 -7.72 -31.24 0.37
N VAL A 36 -7.48 -31.25 -0.93
CA VAL A 36 -6.42 -30.51 -1.62
C VAL A 36 -7.03 -29.71 -2.76
N ILE A 37 -6.71 -28.41 -2.82
CA ILE A 37 -7.08 -27.55 -3.95
C ILE A 37 -6.20 -27.94 -5.15
N GLY A 38 -6.82 -28.13 -6.32
CA GLY A 38 -6.15 -28.55 -7.55
C GLY A 38 -6.14 -30.06 -7.80
N ASP A 39 -6.52 -30.89 -6.82
CA ASP A 39 -6.75 -32.34 -7.05
C ASP A 39 -8.13 -32.56 -7.70
N LEU A 40 -8.17 -32.46 -9.00
CA LEU A 40 -9.42 -32.49 -9.78
C LEU A 40 -9.92 -33.90 -10.08
N ASN A 41 -9.03 -34.88 -10.09
CA ASN A 41 -9.37 -36.28 -10.30
C ASN A 41 -9.66 -37.03 -8.99
N GLY A 42 -9.32 -36.42 -7.83
CA GLY A 42 -9.55 -36.97 -6.50
C GLY A 42 -8.61 -38.14 -6.17
N ASP A 43 -7.39 -38.15 -6.69
CA ASP A 43 -6.37 -39.17 -6.38
C ASP A 43 -5.50 -38.82 -5.18
N GLY A 44 -5.67 -37.60 -4.60
CA GLY A 44 -4.95 -37.10 -3.44
C GLY A 44 -3.68 -36.35 -3.78
N SER A 45 -3.40 -36.07 -5.05
CA SER A 45 -2.21 -35.34 -5.50
C SER A 45 -2.53 -34.37 -6.63
N VAL A 46 -1.82 -33.24 -6.66
CA VAL A 46 -1.91 -32.30 -7.79
C VAL A 46 -0.83 -32.63 -8.81
N SER A 47 -1.24 -32.96 -10.02
CA SER A 47 -0.35 -33.50 -11.05
C SER A 47 -0.72 -32.99 -12.46
N VAL A 48 0.02 -33.47 -13.47
CA VAL A 48 -0.28 -33.17 -14.89
C VAL A 48 -1.67 -33.67 -15.29
N ALA A 49 -2.21 -34.71 -14.65
CA ALA A 49 -3.54 -35.23 -14.93
C ALA A 49 -4.63 -34.18 -14.65
N ASP A 50 -4.47 -33.42 -13.55
CA ASP A 50 -5.39 -32.36 -13.15
C ASP A 50 -5.32 -31.15 -14.10
N ILE A 51 -4.12 -30.82 -14.56
CA ILE A 51 -3.91 -29.78 -15.60
C ILE A 51 -4.68 -30.13 -16.88
N VAL A 52 -4.64 -31.39 -17.29
CA VAL A 52 -5.36 -31.86 -18.48
C VAL A 52 -6.87 -31.75 -18.28
N LEU A 53 -7.40 -32.10 -17.11
CA LEU A 53 -8.82 -32.00 -16.78
C LEU A 53 -9.29 -30.55 -16.80
N LEU A 54 -8.58 -29.63 -16.15
CA LEU A 54 -8.91 -28.21 -16.15
C LEU A 54 -8.83 -27.62 -17.56
N SER A 55 -7.78 -27.94 -18.30
CA SER A 55 -7.61 -27.49 -19.69
C SER A 55 -8.78 -27.92 -20.58
N LYS A 56 -9.23 -29.17 -20.47
CA LYS A 56 -10.38 -29.69 -21.22
C LYS A 56 -11.67 -28.98 -20.82
N HIS A 57 -11.87 -28.71 -19.55
CA HIS A 57 -13.01 -27.96 -19.04
C HIS A 57 -13.06 -26.55 -19.61
N LEU A 58 -11.96 -25.81 -19.56
CA LEU A 58 -11.86 -24.45 -20.10
C LEU A 58 -12.06 -24.41 -21.63
N HIS A 59 -11.66 -25.46 -22.35
CA HIS A 59 -11.93 -25.58 -23.80
C HIS A 59 -13.33 -26.14 -24.12
N GLY A 60 -14.14 -26.43 -23.10
CA GLY A 60 -15.50 -26.96 -23.31
C GLY A 60 -15.57 -28.38 -23.86
N THR A 61 -14.46 -29.13 -23.85
CA THR A 61 -14.40 -30.51 -24.39
C THR A 61 -14.77 -31.57 -23.37
N GLU A 62 -14.66 -31.26 -22.07
CA GLU A 62 -15.03 -32.11 -20.95
C GLU A 62 -15.45 -31.25 -19.75
N LYS A 63 -16.46 -31.67 -18.99
CA LYS A 63 -16.83 -30.99 -17.73
C LYS A 63 -16.12 -31.63 -16.56
N LEU A 64 -15.71 -30.82 -15.58
CA LEU A 64 -15.20 -31.31 -14.32
C LEU A 64 -16.24 -32.15 -13.59
N GLY A 65 -15.80 -33.27 -13.00
CA GLY A 65 -16.66 -34.20 -12.26
C GLY A 65 -16.91 -33.76 -10.81
N GLU A 66 -17.75 -34.56 -10.10
CA GLU A 66 -18.08 -34.30 -8.69
C GLU A 66 -16.84 -34.31 -7.75
N LYS A 67 -15.80 -35.05 -8.09
CA LYS A 67 -14.53 -35.07 -7.33
C LYS A 67 -13.81 -33.72 -7.32
N SER A 68 -14.07 -32.86 -8.29
CA SER A 68 -13.53 -31.51 -8.37
C SER A 68 -14.26 -30.49 -7.48
N VAL A 69 -15.27 -30.94 -6.74
CA VAL A 69 -16.15 -30.13 -5.91
C VAL A 69 -16.18 -30.70 -4.49
N LEU A 70 -15.78 -29.93 -3.52
CA LEU A 70 -15.89 -30.29 -2.11
C LEU A 70 -17.19 -29.72 -1.54
N GLY A 71 -18.05 -30.59 -1.00
CA GLY A 71 -19.24 -30.20 -0.25
C GLY A 71 -18.88 -29.76 1.16
N MET A 72 -19.42 -28.60 1.59
CA MET A 72 -19.21 -28.06 2.93
C MET A 72 -20.44 -28.26 3.81
N GLU A 73 -20.24 -28.41 5.12
CA GLU A 73 -21.30 -28.59 6.11
C GLU A 73 -21.62 -27.28 6.82
N ASP A 74 -22.89 -26.94 7.01
CA ASP A 74 -23.33 -25.74 7.71
C ASP A 74 -22.83 -25.73 9.18
N GLY A 75 -22.32 -24.57 9.61
CA GLY A 75 -21.88 -24.33 10.98
C GLY A 75 -20.52 -24.92 11.35
N VAL A 76 -19.86 -25.64 10.45
CA VAL A 76 -18.48 -26.13 10.65
C VAL A 76 -17.49 -25.09 10.16
N LYS A 77 -16.41 -24.92 10.90
CA LYS A 77 -15.32 -24.02 10.48
C LYS A 77 -14.31 -24.77 9.62
N TYR A 78 -13.97 -24.17 8.50
CA TYR A 78 -12.93 -24.65 7.61
C TYR A 78 -11.86 -23.58 7.44
N LEU A 79 -10.61 -23.99 7.29
CA LEU A 79 -9.48 -23.15 7.00
C LEU A 79 -8.90 -23.56 5.65
N ILE A 80 -8.86 -22.64 4.69
CA ILE A 80 -8.09 -22.81 3.47
C ILE A 80 -6.71 -22.25 3.73
N ARG A 81 -5.69 -23.09 3.58
CA ARG A 81 -4.29 -22.71 3.69
C ARG A 81 -3.69 -22.70 2.29
N MET A 82 -3.31 -21.53 1.83
CA MET A 82 -2.61 -21.30 0.56
C MET A 82 -1.15 -20.94 0.84
N ASP A 83 -0.23 -21.50 0.08
CA ASP A 83 1.21 -21.20 0.16
C ASP A 83 1.82 -21.32 1.58
N GLY A 84 1.29 -22.26 2.37
CA GLY A 84 1.75 -22.47 3.75
C GLY A 84 1.24 -21.46 4.77
N ARG A 85 0.48 -20.45 4.35
CA ARG A 85 -0.17 -19.44 5.21
C ARG A 85 -1.62 -19.82 5.48
N ALA A 86 -2.16 -19.39 6.62
CA ALA A 86 -3.57 -19.56 6.96
C ALA A 86 -4.34 -18.34 6.42
N ASP A 87 -4.81 -18.42 5.18
CA ASP A 87 -5.31 -17.25 4.46
C ASP A 87 -6.78 -16.95 4.69
N SER A 88 -7.64 -17.95 4.98
CA SER A 88 -9.02 -17.64 5.29
C SER A 88 -9.71 -18.66 6.19
N LEU A 89 -10.46 -18.17 7.18
CA LEU A 89 -11.39 -18.95 7.96
C LEU A 89 -12.76 -18.89 7.26
N ILE A 90 -13.21 -20.02 6.72
CA ILE A 90 -14.51 -20.12 6.07
C ILE A 90 -15.51 -20.78 7.01
N THR A 91 -16.68 -20.18 7.15
CA THR A 91 -17.84 -20.81 7.79
C THR A 91 -18.96 -20.84 6.76
N PRO A 92 -18.93 -21.78 5.78
CA PRO A 92 -19.88 -21.80 4.69
C PRO A 92 -21.28 -22.19 5.19
N LYS A 93 -22.27 -21.61 4.55
CA LYS A 93 -23.69 -21.98 4.71
C LYS A 93 -24.09 -22.98 3.63
N GLY A 94 -23.47 -24.16 3.63
CA GLY A 94 -23.73 -25.19 2.64
C GLY A 94 -23.13 -24.96 1.26
N ASP A 95 -22.30 -23.92 1.08
CA ASP A 95 -21.62 -23.65 -0.19
C ASP A 95 -20.55 -24.71 -0.47
N LYS A 96 -20.28 -24.94 -1.76
CA LYS A 96 -19.29 -25.91 -2.21
C LYS A 96 -18.03 -25.20 -2.66
N ILE A 97 -16.86 -25.73 -2.26
CA ILE A 97 -15.58 -25.29 -2.81
C ILE A 97 -15.31 -26.04 -4.10
N GLN A 98 -15.03 -25.28 -5.16
CA GLN A 98 -14.54 -25.81 -6.43
C GLN A 98 -13.03 -25.96 -6.34
N LYS A 99 -12.53 -27.20 -6.40
CA LYS A 99 -11.07 -27.44 -6.36
C LYS A 99 -10.33 -26.91 -7.59
N ALA A 100 -11.05 -26.63 -8.66
CA ALA A 100 -10.51 -26.05 -9.89
C ALA A 100 -10.33 -24.53 -9.82
N ASP A 101 -11.05 -23.87 -8.91
CA ASP A 101 -10.89 -22.46 -8.59
C ASP A 101 -9.67 -22.30 -7.67
N MET A 102 -8.52 -22.18 -8.30
CA MET A 102 -7.20 -22.24 -7.63
C MET A 102 -6.91 -20.99 -6.79
N ASP A 103 -7.52 -19.87 -7.10
CA ASP A 103 -7.35 -18.60 -6.37
C ASP A 103 -8.58 -18.26 -5.51
N GLN A 104 -9.63 -19.09 -5.56
CA GLN A 104 -10.85 -19.00 -4.76
C GLN A 104 -11.64 -17.69 -5.00
N ASN A 105 -11.58 -17.17 -6.25
CA ASN A 105 -12.31 -15.97 -6.66
C ASN A 105 -13.79 -16.25 -7.06
N GLY A 106 -14.20 -17.50 -7.07
CA GLY A 106 -15.56 -17.96 -7.42
C GLY A 106 -15.77 -18.23 -8.90
N THR A 107 -14.73 -18.10 -9.73
CA THR A 107 -14.79 -18.32 -11.18
C THR A 107 -13.72 -19.32 -11.61
N ILE A 108 -14.02 -20.22 -12.52
CA ILE A 108 -13.02 -21.15 -13.08
C ILE A 108 -12.56 -20.59 -14.43
N GLU A 109 -11.31 -20.15 -14.52
CA GLU A 109 -10.77 -19.46 -15.68
C GLU A 109 -9.31 -19.83 -16.02
N VAL A 110 -8.73 -19.16 -17.01
CA VAL A 110 -7.36 -19.47 -17.48
C VAL A 110 -6.30 -19.24 -16.39
N PHE A 111 -6.53 -18.31 -15.47
CA PHE A 111 -5.61 -18.07 -14.37
C PHE A 111 -5.51 -19.25 -13.41
N ASP A 112 -6.60 -19.98 -13.19
CA ASP A 112 -6.58 -21.22 -12.41
C ASP A 112 -5.68 -22.28 -13.05
N LEU A 113 -5.73 -22.38 -14.38
CA LEU A 113 -4.85 -23.30 -15.12
C LEU A 113 -3.37 -22.93 -14.97
N VAL A 114 -3.05 -21.64 -14.95
CA VAL A 114 -1.66 -21.17 -14.72
C VAL A 114 -1.22 -21.51 -13.30
N LYS A 115 -2.07 -21.27 -12.31
CA LYS A 115 -1.77 -21.56 -10.89
C LYS A 115 -1.65 -23.06 -10.66
N LEU A 116 -2.57 -23.85 -11.21
CA LEU A 116 -2.51 -25.31 -11.13
C LEU A 116 -1.22 -25.88 -11.73
N ARG A 117 -0.74 -25.33 -12.86
CA ARG A 117 0.55 -25.72 -13.45
C ARG A 117 1.71 -25.46 -12.51
N LYS A 118 1.72 -24.33 -11.81
CA LYS A 118 2.77 -23.99 -10.83
C LYS A 118 2.77 -24.95 -9.64
N VAL A 119 1.60 -25.34 -9.15
CA VAL A 119 1.47 -26.35 -8.09
C VAL A 119 1.96 -27.71 -8.57
N ALA A 120 1.52 -28.17 -9.74
CA ALA A 120 1.88 -29.48 -10.28
C ALA A 120 3.40 -29.66 -10.54
N ILE A 121 4.13 -28.59 -10.84
CA ILE A 121 5.59 -28.63 -10.98
C ILE A 121 6.32 -28.26 -9.67
N ALA A 122 5.58 -28.17 -8.55
CA ALA A 122 6.09 -27.81 -7.23
C ALA A 122 6.81 -26.45 -7.16
N SER A 123 6.48 -25.51 -8.06
CA SER A 123 7.02 -24.13 -8.02
C SER A 123 6.27 -23.24 -7.02
N VAL A 124 5.08 -23.64 -6.59
CA VAL A 124 4.33 -23.06 -5.48
C VAL A 124 3.74 -24.17 -4.62
N PRO A 125 3.55 -23.97 -3.31
CA PRO A 125 2.91 -24.95 -2.43
C PRO A 125 1.47 -25.23 -2.85
N GLN A 126 1.03 -26.45 -2.60
CA GLN A 126 -0.35 -26.84 -2.84
C GLN A 126 -1.23 -26.35 -1.68
N ALA A 127 -2.42 -25.85 -2.01
CA ALA A 127 -3.39 -25.39 -1.02
C ALA A 127 -4.14 -26.55 -0.36
N GLU A 128 -4.40 -26.44 0.93
CA GLU A 128 -5.05 -27.47 1.74
C GLU A 128 -6.31 -26.93 2.41
N ILE A 129 -7.30 -27.81 2.58
CA ILE A 129 -8.52 -27.53 3.33
C ILE A 129 -8.47 -28.30 4.65
N LEU A 130 -8.60 -27.56 5.74
CA LEU A 130 -8.59 -28.08 7.11
C LEU A 130 -9.98 -27.86 7.73
N ARG A 131 -10.51 -28.90 8.41
CA ARG A 131 -11.76 -28.84 9.13
C ARG A 131 -11.49 -28.70 10.63
N TRP A 132 -12.22 -27.84 11.31
CA TRP A 132 -12.15 -27.71 12.76
C TRP A 132 -13.02 -28.79 13.43
N GLU A 133 -12.41 -29.66 14.23
CA GLU A 133 -13.11 -30.65 15.05
C GLU A 133 -12.92 -30.32 16.54
N SER A 134 -14.03 -30.09 17.26
CA SER A 134 -14.03 -29.98 18.73
C SER A 134 -14.24 -31.35 19.34
N GLU A 135 -13.49 -31.72 20.37
CA GLU A 135 -13.78 -32.94 21.13
C GLU A 135 -15.15 -32.81 21.82
N THR A 136 -15.97 -33.83 21.67
CA THR A 136 -17.29 -33.91 22.31
C THR A 136 -17.10 -34.10 23.80
N THR A 137 -17.28 -33.05 24.58
CA THR A 137 -17.29 -33.14 26.04
C THR A 137 -18.67 -33.62 26.49
N THR A 138 -18.74 -34.78 27.11
CA THR A 138 -19.96 -35.28 27.76
C THR A 138 -20.36 -34.33 28.87
N THR A 139 -21.45 -33.60 28.68
CA THR A 139 -21.93 -32.59 29.63
C THR A 139 -22.61 -33.25 30.82
N THR A 140 -22.01 -33.19 31.99
CA THR A 140 -22.71 -33.44 33.29
C THR A 140 -23.44 -32.16 33.66
N THR A 141 -24.76 -32.20 33.66
CA THR A 141 -25.62 -31.05 33.95
C THR A 141 -25.55 -30.73 35.46
N THR A 142 -24.90 -29.63 35.79
CA THR A 142 -25.00 -29.03 37.12
C THR A 142 -25.88 -27.78 37.01
N THR A 143 -27.03 -27.80 37.62
CA THR A 143 -27.99 -26.69 37.67
C THR A 143 -27.41 -25.59 38.56
N THR A 144 -27.09 -24.44 37.99
CA THR A 144 -26.69 -23.24 38.73
C THR A 144 -27.68 -22.12 38.45
N THR A 145 -28.19 -21.56 39.53
CA THR A 145 -29.17 -20.48 39.62
C THR A 145 -28.69 -19.21 38.91
N THR A 146 -29.53 -18.71 38.01
CA THR A 146 -29.25 -17.51 37.18
C THR A 146 -29.44 -16.26 38.03
N THR A 147 -28.36 -15.53 38.28
CA THR A 147 -28.40 -14.12 38.65
C THR A 147 -28.30 -13.29 37.39
N THR A 148 -29.38 -12.61 37.04
CA THR A 148 -29.44 -11.74 35.83
C THR A 148 -28.61 -10.48 36.10
N THR A 149 -27.37 -10.46 35.57
CA THR A 149 -26.59 -9.23 35.46
C THR A 149 -26.85 -8.68 34.05
N THR A 150 -27.52 -7.55 33.96
CA THR A 150 -27.71 -6.81 32.72
C THR A 150 -26.35 -6.31 32.24
N THR A 151 -25.70 -7.05 31.37
CA THR A 151 -24.49 -6.60 30.69
C THR A 151 -24.93 -5.69 29.53
N THR A 152 -24.73 -4.39 29.69
CA THR A 152 -24.80 -3.44 28.59
C THR A 152 -23.69 -3.84 27.62
N THR A 153 -24.08 -4.46 26.51
CA THR A 153 -23.17 -4.75 25.41
C THR A 153 -22.82 -3.41 24.79
N THR A 154 -21.72 -2.82 25.18
CA THR A 154 -21.07 -1.78 24.38
C THR A 154 -20.63 -2.46 23.09
N THR A 155 -21.40 -2.28 22.03
CA THR A 155 -20.91 -2.54 20.67
C THR A 155 -19.64 -1.73 20.51
N ALA A 156 -18.52 -2.40 20.19
CA ALA A 156 -17.32 -1.70 19.79
C ALA A 156 -17.70 -0.70 18.67
N PRO A 157 -17.17 0.53 18.69
CA PRO A 157 -17.44 1.47 17.61
C PRO A 157 -17.08 0.80 16.29
N PRO A 158 -17.82 1.08 15.21
CA PRO A 158 -17.51 0.52 13.91
C PRO A 158 -16.05 0.84 13.58
N LYS A 159 -15.31 -0.17 13.13
CA LYS A 159 -13.90 0.00 12.73
C LYS A 159 -13.86 1.07 11.65
N ASN A 160 -13.25 2.20 11.96
CA ASN A 160 -13.12 3.30 11.02
C ASN A 160 -11.90 3.03 10.12
N ASP A 161 -12.15 2.54 8.90
CA ASP A 161 -11.10 2.21 7.93
C ASP A 161 -10.33 3.45 7.42
N PHE A 162 -10.79 4.67 7.73
CA PHE A 162 -10.01 5.88 7.46
C PHE A 162 -8.78 6.04 8.35
N ILE A 163 -8.74 5.38 9.49
CA ILE A 163 -7.57 5.36 10.38
C ILE A 163 -6.77 4.06 10.26
N THR A 164 -7.14 3.21 9.30
CA THR A 164 -6.42 1.96 9.02
C THR A 164 -5.46 2.23 7.86
N PRO A 165 -4.15 2.06 8.05
CA PRO A 165 -3.19 2.18 6.97
C PRO A 165 -3.57 1.35 5.76
N PRO A 166 -3.15 1.74 4.55
CA PRO A 166 -3.32 0.93 3.36
C PRO A 166 -2.80 -0.47 3.61
N VAL A 167 -3.43 -1.41 2.96
CA VAL A 167 -3.01 -2.80 3.10
C VAL A 167 -1.55 -2.89 2.66
N LYS A 168 -0.68 -3.34 3.57
CA LYS A 168 0.75 -3.61 3.35
C LYS A 168 1.05 -4.36 2.04
N ASP A 169 0.10 -5.16 1.60
CA ASP A 169 0.20 -6.02 0.44
C ASP A 169 0.11 -5.26 -0.91
N MET A 170 -0.18 -3.96 -0.91
CA MET A 170 -0.24 -3.20 -2.16
C MET A 170 1.16 -2.87 -2.66
N TYR A 171 1.96 -2.16 -1.86
CA TYR A 171 3.28 -1.69 -2.25
C TYR A 171 4.30 -1.73 -1.13
N GLY A 172 3.87 -1.73 0.14
CA GLY A 172 4.72 -1.33 1.25
C GLY A 172 5.14 -2.45 2.17
N SER A 173 6.41 -2.40 2.58
CA SER A 173 6.92 -3.12 3.75
C SER A 173 7.08 -2.18 4.95
N MET A 174 7.12 -0.87 4.73
CA MET A 174 7.36 0.13 5.76
C MET A 174 6.06 0.48 6.51
N PRO A 175 6.03 0.41 7.85
CA PRO A 175 4.91 0.92 8.63
C PRO A 175 4.71 2.43 8.45
N SER A 176 3.46 2.86 8.34
CA SER A 176 3.11 4.28 8.27
C SER A 176 2.99 4.95 9.64
N GLN A 177 3.14 4.22 10.73
CA GLN A 177 2.99 4.71 12.11
C GLN A 177 4.01 4.06 13.04
N GLY A 178 4.32 4.75 14.13
CA GLY A 178 5.27 4.29 15.16
C GLY A 178 6.69 4.77 14.90
N ASP A 179 7.63 4.16 15.60
CA ASP A 179 9.06 4.44 15.47
C ASP A 179 9.64 3.50 14.41
N VAL A 180 10.13 4.05 13.30
CA VAL A 180 10.65 3.30 12.15
C VAL A 180 12.09 3.68 11.88
N ASN A 181 12.93 2.67 11.66
CA ASN A 181 14.33 2.86 11.30
C ASN A 181 14.53 2.66 9.79
N ILE A 182 15.15 3.65 9.14
CA ILE A 182 15.48 3.61 7.71
C ILE A 182 16.96 3.25 7.53
N LEU A 183 17.24 2.35 6.60
CA LEU A 183 18.58 1.97 6.22
C LEU A 183 19.00 2.71 4.95
N ILE A 184 20.08 3.50 5.03
CA ILE A 184 20.60 4.27 3.91
C ILE A 184 21.95 3.71 3.49
N PHE A 185 22.08 3.35 2.22
CA PHE A 185 23.33 3.02 1.56
C PHE A 185 23.72 4.12 0.58
N TYR A 186 24.86 4.73 0.81
CA TYR A 186 25.53 5.62 -0.15
C TYR A 186 26.53 4.77 -0.95
N VAL A 187 26.20 4.52 -2.21
CA VAL A 187 26.89 3.51 -3.03
C VAL A 187 27.50 4.14 -4.26
N ASP A 188 28.79 4.01 -4.42
CA ASP A 188 29.51 4.44 -5.61
C ASP A 188 30.14 3.26 -6.36
N PHE A 189 30.74 3.54 -7.53
CA PHE A 189 31.32 2.56 -8.42
C PHE A 189 32.79 2.89 -8.69
N PRO A 190 33.63 1.93 -9.15
CA PRO A 190 35.02 2.19 -9.49
C PRO A 190 35.21 3.33 -10.49
N ASP A 191 34.26 3.47 -11.42
CA ASP A 191 34.25 4.42 -12.53
C ASP A 191 33.25 5.58 -12.37
N CYS A 192 32.40 5.56 -11.34
CA CYS A 192 31.44 6.64 -11.07
C CYS A 192 31.41 6.94 -9.56
N ARG A 193 31.94 8.10 -9.16
CA ARG A 193 32.12 8.53 -7.78
C ARG A 193 31.24 9.72 -7.44
N PHE A 194 30.90 9.90 -6.17
CA PHE A 194 30.25 11.13 -5.71
C PHE A 194 31.18 12.33 -5.85
N ASP A 195 30.69 13.44 -6.40
CA ASP A 195 31.40 14.71 -6.43
C ASP A 195 31.57 15.31 -5.03
N TYR A 196 30.57 15.13 -4.18
CA TYR A 196 30.62 15.45 -2.76
C TYR A 196 30.46 14.16 -1.94
N GLU A 197 31.42 13.90 -1.07
CA GLU A 197 31.47 12.68 -0.26
C GLU A 197 31.19 12.99 1.21
N PRO A 198 29.89 13.14 1.64
CA PRO A 198 29.57 13.32 3.04
C PRO A 198 29.98 12.10 3.88
N SER A 199 30.38 12.31 5.12
CA SER A 199 30.55 11.21 6.07
C SER A 199 29.20 10.56 6.39
N THR A 200 29.20 9.33 6.89
CA THR A 200 27.97 8.67 7.37
C THR A 200 27.27 9.49 8.44
N ASP A 201 28.01 10.08 9.37
CA ASP A 201 27.46 10.95 10.41
C ASP A 201 26.77 12.19 9.80
N THR A 202 27.35 12.78 8.74
CA THR A 202 26.74 13.90 8.02
C THR A 202 25.47 13.49 7.30
N ILE A 203 25.45 12.30 6.67
CA ILE A 203 24.25 11.77 6.03
C ILE A 203 23.15 11.54 7.08
N GLU A 204 23.49 10.95 8.23
CA GLU A 204 22.54 10.72 9.32
C GLU A 204 22.01 12.04 9.91
N GLU A 205 22.87 13.05 10.09
CA GLU A 205 22.49 14.40 10.55
C GLU A 205 21.50 15.06 9.58
N ILE A 206 21.74 14.99 8.28
CA ILE A 206 20.85 15.50 7.23
C ILE A 206 19.54 14.69 7.18
N ALA A 207 19.64 13.37 7.18
CA ALA A 207 18.48 12.50 7.01
C ALA A 207 17.56 12.47 8.23
N PHE A 208 18.13 12.54 9.45
CA PHE A 208 17.40 12.30 10.70
C PHE A 208 17.59 13.42 11.74
N GLY A 209 18.01 14.59 11.31
CA GLY A 209 18.14 15.77 12.16
C GLY A 209 16.81 16.23 12.74
N ALA A 210 16.87 16.93 13.87
CA ALA A 210 15.69 17.49 14.51
C ALA A 210 15.09 18.63 13.67
N GLU A 211 13.82 18.93 13.92
CA GLU A 211 13.10 20.03 13.29
C GLU A 211 13.84 21.37 13.47
N ASN A 212 13.98 22.12 12.38
CA ASN A 212 14.61 23.42 12.36
C ASN A 212 13.97 24.34 11.32
N ASP A 213 12.97 25.12 11.74
CA ASP A 213 12.24 26.07 10.90
C ASP A 213 13.10 27.23 10.39
N GLN A 214 14.31 27.45 10.97
CA GLN A 214 15.30 28.44 10.53
C GLN A 214 16.24 27.86 9.47
N SER A 215 16.19 26.58 9.17
CA SER A 215 17.00 25.97 8.12
C SER A 215 16.65 26.54 6.75
N SER A 216 17.66 26.77 5.91
CA SER A 216 17.45 27.11 4.49
C SER A 216 16.76 25.96 3.74
N ALA A 217 16.88 24.73 4.22
CA ALA A 217 16.26 23.55 3.66
C ALA A 217 14.81 23.32 4.14
N TYR A 218 14.34 24.04 5.18
CA TYR A 218 12.95 23.91 5.65
C TYR A 218 11.96 24.09 4.49
N PRO A 219 10.94 23.24 4.34
CA PRO A 219 10.48 22.18 5.25
C PRO A 219 11.06 20.78 4.97
N PHE A 220 12.10 20.67 4.17
CA PHE A 220 12.81 19.43 3.85
C PHE A 220 14.17 19.37 4.54
N GLU A 221 14.23 19.83 5.78
CA GLU A 221 15.48 19.87 6.55
C GLU A 221 15.94 18.46 7.01
N SER A 222 15.02 17.50 7.14
CA SER A 222 15.30 16.07 7.33
C SER A 222 14.05 15.22 7.10
N PHE A 223 14.22 13.92 6.87
CA PHE A 223 13.09 12.97 6.83
C PHE A 223 12.33 12.96 8.17
N SER A 224 13.06 12.90 9.29
CA SER A 224 12.44 12.87 10.63
C SER A 224 11.55 14.08 10.87
N ALA A 225 12.02 15.28 10.57
CA ALA A 225 11.25 16.51 10.77
C ALA A 225 10.06 16.60 9.81
N PHE A 226 10.27 16.31 8.52
CA PHE A 226 9.22 16.32 7.51
C PHE A 226 8.08 15.37 7.88
N TYR A 227 8.40 14.12 8.19
CA TYR A 227 7.40 13.09 8.51
C TYR A 227 6.74 13.31 9.86
N SER A 228 7.47 13.80 10.86
CA SER A 228 6.89 14.18 12.16
C SER A 228 5.82 15.26 12.00
N ARG A 229 6.06 16.29 11.16
CA ARG A 229 5.06 17.33 10.86
C ARG A 229 3.89 16.77 10.02
N ALA A 230 4.17 16.05 8.94
CA ALA A 230 3.14 15.51 8.05
C ALA A 230 2.17 14.57 8.77
N SER A 231 2.69 13.72 9.65
CA SER A 231 1.94 12.71 10.40
C SER A 231 1.44 13.18 11.77
N LYS A 232 1.77 14.43 12.15
CA LYS A 232 1.52 14.97 13.52
C LYS A 232 2.10 14.05 14.62
N GLY A 233 3.31 13.55 14.38
CA GLY A 233 4.01 12.65 15.30
C GLY A 233 3.49 11.21 15.33
N SER A 234 2.60 10.83 14.41
CA SER A 234 2.17 9.42 14.29
C SER A 234 3.27 8.52 13.74
N LEU A 235 4.18 9.07 12.92
CA LEU A 235 5.36 8.40 12.38
C LEU A 235 6.62 9.14 12.80
N ASN A 236 7.55 8.43 13.45
CA ASN A 236 8.84 8.94 13.86
C ASN A 236 9.94 8.18 13.10
N LEU A 237 10.68 8.87 12.24
CA LEU A 237 11.77 8.26 11.50
C LEU A 237 13.11 8.49 12.19
N SER A 238 13.91 7.44 12.21
CA SER A 238 15.33 7.43 12.53
C SER A 238 16.06 6.47 11.60
N GLY A 239 17.36 6.35 11.68
CA GLY A 239 18.04 5.41 10.82
C GLY A 239 19.54 5.42 10.91
N LYS A 240 20.17 4.69 10.00
CA LYS A 240 21.62 4.58 9.86
C LYS A 240 22.04 4.67 8.41
N ALA A 241 23.19 5.29 8.20
CA ALA A 241 23.82 5.42 6.90
C ALA A 241 25.12 4.58 6.83
N TYR A 242 25.30 3.95 5.69
CA TYR A 242 26.52 3.19 5.37
C TYR A 242 27.03 3.56 3.99
N ARG A 243 28.35 3.43 3.81
CA ARG A 243 28.99 3.62 2.50
C ARG A 243 29.47 2.29 1.95
N TYR A 244 29.29 2.12 0.66
CA TYR A 244 29.77 0.94 -0.06
C TYR A 244 30.31 1.37 -1.44
N THR A 245 31.39 0.76 -1.89
CA THR A 245 31.86 0.89 -3.27
C THR A 245 31.63 -0.45 -3.95
N CYS A 246 30.86 -0.45 -5.02
CA CYS A 246 30.62 -1.65 -5.83
C CYS A 246 31.94 -2.23 -6.38
N LYS A 247 31.95 -3.54 -6.58
CA LYS A 247 33.15 -4.24 -7.09
C LYS A 247 33.30 -4.12 -8.60
N LYS A 248 32.22 -3.76 -9.30
CA LYS A 248 32.15 -3.67 -10.75
C LYS A 248 31.80 -2.24 -11.17
N ASN A 249 32.08 -1.92 -12.42
CA ASN A 249 31.72 -0.66 -13.01
C ASN A 249 30.19 -0.50 -13.13
N ILE A 250 29.70 0.72 -13.15
CA ILE A 250 28.29 1.04 -13.16
C ILE A 250 27.55 0.37 -14.33
N SER A 251 28.19 0.32 -15.51
CA SER A 251 27.62 -0.31 -16.71
C SER A 251 27.28 -1.79 -16.55
N THR A 252 27.80 -2.45 -15.51
CA THR A 252 27.45 -3.85 -15.22
C THR A 252 26.03 -3.99 -14.68
N TYR A 253 25.49 -2.93 -14.07
CA TYR A 253 24.18 -2.92 -13.42
C TYR A 253 23.12 -2.18 -14.25
N GLU A 254 23.50 -1.70 -15.45
CA GLU A 254 22.58 -1.11 -16.41
C GLU A 254 21.66 -2.18 -17.01
N GLY A 255 20.48 -1.73 -17.49
CA GLY A 255 19.53 -2.61 -18.18
C GLY A 255 18.61 -3.42 -17.27
N ASP A 256 18.89 -3.50 -15.99
CA ASP A 256 17.97 -4.02 -14.98
C ASP A 256 17.24 -2.86 -14.28
N ILE A 257 15.97 -2.67 -14.62
CA ILE A 257 15.14 -1.59 -14.05
C ILE A 257 14.96 -1.74 -12.53
N TYR A 258 15.02 -2.96 -12.01
CA TYR A 258 14.88 -3.25 -10.56
C TYR A 258 16.22 -3.22 -9.82
N LYS A 259 17.34 -3.03 -10.54
CA LYS A 259 18.69 -3.00 -9.96
C LYS A 259 19.00 -4.20 -9.04
N SER A 260 18.50 -5.38 -9.40
CA SER A 260 18.50 -6.60 -8.58
C SER A 260 19.89 -7.08 -8.21
N ASP A 261 20.81 -7.14 -9.19
CA ASP A 261 22.21 -7.53 -8.97
C ASP A 261 22.96 -6.52 -8.10
N PHE A 262 22.68 -5.24 -8.28
CA PHE A 262 23.26 -4.14 -7.53
C PHE A 262 22.84 -4.20 -6.05
N THR A 263 21.54 -4.22 -5.76
CA THR A 263 21.02 -4.26 -4.40
C THR A 263 21.45 -5.54 -3.67
N THR A 264 21.44 -6.67 -4.38
CA THR A 264 21.94 -7.96 -3.86
C THR A 264 23.41 -7.89 -3.48
N GLU A 265 24.26 -7.27 -4.32
CA GLU A 265 25.68 -7.12 -4.02
C GLU A 265 25.90 -6.30 -2.75
N VAL A 266 25.22 -5.16 -2.63
CA VAL A 266 25.37 -4.27 -1.46
C VAL A 266 24.92 -4.99 -0.19
N ILE A 267 23.69 -5.51 -0.16
CA ILE A 267 23.14 -6.19 1.02
C ILE A 267 24.05 -7.33 1.47
N ARG A 268 24.46 -8.19 0.55
CA ARG A 268 25.34 -9.35 0.85
C ARG A 268 26.71 -8.98 1.41
N ASN A 269 27.33 -7.92 0.86
CA ASN A 269 28.66 -7.52 1.30
C ASN A 269 28.63 -6.69 2.59
N MET A 270 27.49 -6.10 2.91
CA MET A 270 27.28 -5.33 4.14
C MET A 270 26.75 -6.16 5.31
N ASP A 271 26.39 -7.43 5.11
CA ASP A 271 25.80 -8.34 6.09
C ASP A 271 26.63 -8.51 7.38
N SER A 272 27.95 -8.45 7.28
CA SER A 272 28.83 -8.51 8.46
C SER A 272 28.99 -7.19 9.22
N ILE A 273 28.44 -6.09 8.72
CA ILE A 273 28.60 -4.72 9.23
C ILE A 273 27.26 -4.18 9.74
N VAL A 274 26.18 -4.45 9.01
CA VAL A 274 24.82 -3.99 9.28
C VAL A 274 24.08 -5.05 10.09
N ASP A 275 23.47 -4.65 11.17
CA ASP A 275 22.48 -5.46 11.91
C ASP A 275 21.10 -5.18 11.32
N TYR A 276 20.71 -5.97 10.32
CA TYR A 276 19.45 -5.78 9.58
C TYR A 276 18.21 -5.99 10.44
N SER A 277 18.31 -6.73 11.54
CA SER A 277 17.19 -6.96 12.45
C SER A 277 16.67 -5.68 13.12
N LYS A 278 17.42 -4.59 13.07
CA LYS A 278 17.03 -3.28 13.61
C LYS A 278 16.14 -2.46 12.67
N PHE A 279 15.92 -2.92 11.45
CA PHE A 279 15.17 -2.25 10.40
C PHE A 279 13.86 -2.97 10.06
N ASP A 280 13.29 -3.66 11.04
CA ASP A 280 11.98 -4.32 11.05
C ASP A 280 11.20 -3.78 12.26
N ALA A 281 10.53 -2.66 12.08
CA ALA A 281 9.85 -1.95 13.16
C ALA A 281 8.59 -2.68 13.67
N ASN A 282 7.96 -3.48 12.82
CA ASN A 282 6.73 -4.19 13.15
C ASN A 282 6.93 -5.66 13.50
N GLY A 283 8.16 -6.17 13.41
CA GLY A 283 8.52 -7.53 13.80
C GLY A 283 7.98 -8.62 12.87
N ASP A 284 7.77 -8.32 11.59
CA ASP A 284 7.22 -9.29 10.63
C ASP A 284 8.30 -10.10 9.88
N GLY A 285 9.57 -9.84 10.18
CA GLY A 285 10.71 -10.51 9.56
C GLY A 285 11.08 -9.94 8.19
N VAL A 286 10.56 -8.76 7.84
CA VAL A 286 10.87 -8.05 6.60
C VAL A 286 11.55 -6.72 6.93
N ILE A 287 12.62 -6.39 6.22
CA ILE A 287 13.28 -5.08 6.34
C ILE A 287 12.33 -4.03 5.77
N ASP A 288 11.98 -3.00 6.56
CA ASP A 288 10.95 -2.03 6.24
C ASP A 288 11.22 -1.23 4.96
N ALA A 289 12.36 -0.55 4.89
CA ALA A 289 12.80 0.19 3.72
C ALA A 289 14.32 0.34 3.68
N MET A 290 14.90 0.25 2.50
CA MET A 290 16.31 0.44 2.23
C MET A 290 16.51 1.45 1.10
N LEU A 291 17.18 2.55 1.38
CA LEU A 291 17.53 3.56 0.40
C LEU A 291 18.97 3.33 -0.13
N PHE A 292 19.11 3.18 -1.43
CA PHE A 292 20.38 3.06 -2.13
C PHE A 292 20.59 4.31 -3.00
N CYS A 293 21.34 5.26 -2.47
CA CYS A 293 21.69 6.48 -3.17
C CYS A 293 22.98 6.29 -3.95
N VAL A 294 22.97 6.60 -5.24
CA VAL A 294 24.13 6.56 -6.14
C VAL A 294 24.54 7.99 -6.58
N PRO A 295 25.75 8.19 -7.17
CA PRO A 295 26.17 9.50 -7.61
C PRO A 295 25.22 10.14 -8.63
N SER A 296 25.04 11.46 -8.54
CA SER A 296 24.36 12.27 -9.57
C SER A 296 25.34 12.56 -10.70
N SER A 297 25.23 11.89 -11.83
CA SER A 297 26.09 12.11 -13.01
C SER A 297 25.37 11.68 -14.28
N SER A 298 25.93 12.02 -15.44
CA SER A 298 25.41 11.54 -16.75
C SER A 298 25.47 10.01 -16.89
N ASP A 299 26.36 9.35 -16.14
CA ASP A 299 26.47 7.89 -16.16
C ASP A 299 25.37 7.23 -15.31
N THR A 300 24.57 8.02 -14.57
CA THR A 300 23.45 7.57 -13.75
C THR A 300 22.10 8.08 -14.21
N ASP A 301 21.99 8.58 -15.44
CA ASP A 301 20.71 9.10 -15.98
C ASP A 301 19.58 8.05 -15.93
N ASP A 302 19.91 6.75 -16.07
CA ASP A 302 18.96 5.63 -15.94
C ASP A 302 18.66 5.22 -14.49
N TRP A 303 19.21 5.95 -13.52
CA TRP A 303 19.04 5.67 -12.09
C TRP A 303 18.12 6.72 -11.43
N TRP A 304 17.04 7.09 -12.12
CA TRP A 304 16.07 7.99 -11.49
C TRP A 304 15.52 7.38 -10.21
N PRO A 305 15.18 8.19 -9.21
CA PRO A 305 14.61 7.72 -7.97
C PRO A 305 13.34 6.88 -8.21
N CYS A 306 13.29 5.71 -7.62
CA CYS A 306 12.12 4.85 -7.65
C CYS A 306 12.12 3.89 -6.45
N ALA A 307 10.93 3.56 -5.97
CA ALA A 307 10.70 2.55 -4.95
C ALA A 307 10.06 1.30 -5.55
N GLY A 308 10.41 0.14 -5.01
CA GLY A 308 9.83 -1.13 -5.43
C GLY A 308 10.18 -2.26 -4.48
N GLY A 309 9.60 -3.44 -4.71
CA GLY A 309 9.99 -4.65 -4.00
C GLY A 309 11.43 -5.06 -4.34
N TYR A 310 12.06 -5.80 -3.43
CA TYR A 310 13.34 -6.43 -3.72
C TYR A 310 13.15 -7.60 -4.69
N TYR A 311 13.81 -7.55 -5.84
CA TYR A 311 13.74 -8.59 -6.90
C TYR A 311 15.07 -9.35 -7.10
N GLY A 312 15.98 -9.30 -6.11
CA GLY A 312 17.27 -9.97 -6.17
C GLY A 312 17.23 -11.44 -5.79
N ASP A 313 18.26 -11.89 -5.08
CA ASP A 313 18.40 -13.29 -4.66
C ASP A 313 17.39 -13.63 -3.55
N ASP A 314 16.38 -14.44 -3.84
CA ASP A 314 15.35 -14.91 -2.89
C ASP A 314 15.92 -15.64 -1.65
N TRP A 315 17.15 -16.15 -1.75
CA TRP A 315 17.84 -16.83 -0.65
C TRP A 315 18.63 -15.89 0.24
N LEU A 316 18.75 -14.61 -0.14
CA LEU A 316 19.42 -13.61 0.66
C LEU A 316 18.57 -13.27 1.89
N LYS A 317 19.05 -13.66 3.06
CA LYS A 317 18.38 -13.44 4.35
C LYS A 317 19.40 -12.88 5.35
N PRO A 318 19.79 -11.59 5.21
CA PRO A 318 20.75 -10.99 6.14
C PRO A 318 20.15 -10.97 7.54
N ASP A 319 20.90 -11.46 8.53
CA ASP A 319 20.44 -11.66 9.91
C ASP A 319 19.11 -12.43 10.04
N GLY A 320 18.76 -13.23 9.03
CA GLY A 320 17.49 -13.96 8.96
C GLY A 320 16.31 -13.14 8.43
N MET A 321 16.51 -11.86 8.10
CA MET A 321 15.49 -10.95 7.61
C MET A 321 15.26 -11.10 6.11
N THR A 322 14.04 -10.87 5.67
CA THR A 322 13.70 -10.77 4.25
C THR A 322 13.92 -9.33 3.78
N PRO A 323 14.69 -9.08 2.69
CA PRO A 323 14.71 -7.76 2.10
C PRO A 323 13.29 -7.34 1.64
N GLY A 324 12.84 -6.18 2.11
CA GLY A 324 11.53 -5.61 1.76
C GLY A 324 11.61 -4.65 0.58
N HIS A 325 11.12 -3.43 0.76
CA HIS A 325 11.21 -2.40 -0.27
C HIS A 325 12.61 -1.82 -0.38
N VAL A 326 12.99 -1.60 -1.63
CA VAL A 326 14.22 -0.90 -2.00
C VAL A 326 13.85 0.40 -2.71
N ILE A 327 14.55 1.46 -2.34
CA ILE A 327 14.53 2.73 -3.02
C ILE A 327 15.90 2.87 -3.68
N THR A 328 15.96 3.05 -4.98
CA THR A 328 17.21 3.33 -5.69
C THR A 328 17.12 4.69 -6.36
N GLY A 329 18.22 5.45 -6.41
CA GLY A 329 18.17 6.73 -7.09
C GLY A 329 19.48 7.50 -7.08
N ASN A 330 19.61 8.43 -8.03
CA ASN A 330 20.77 9.28 -8.25
C ASN A 330 20.62 10.70 -7.68
N THR A 331 19.60 10.96 -6.85
CA THR A 331 19.42 12.25 -6.18
C THR A 331 20.30 12.29 -4.93
N ALA A 332 21.58 12.62 -5.10
CA ALA A 332 22.54 12.65 -4.02
C ALA A 332 22.63 14.04 -3.35
N ILE A 333 23.14 14.08 -2.13
CA ILE A 333 23.53 15.32 -1.46
C ILE A 333 24.69 15.93 -2.26
N THR A 334 24.49 17.14 -2.79
CA THR A 334 25.49 17.80 -3.65
C THR A 334 26.51 18.60 -2.86
N GLN A 335 26.12 19.13 -1.69
CA GLN A 335 26.96 19.80 -0.72
C GLN A 335 26.25 19.89 0.63
N TYR A 336 26.98 20.24 1.70
CA TYR A 336 26.43 20.23 3.07
C TYR A 336 25.14 21.05 3.25
N ASN A 337 24.95 22.13 2.49
CA ASN A 337 23.76 22.98 2.57
C ASN A 337 22.82 22.85 1.37
N ASP A 338 22.99 21.84 0.54
CA ASP A 338 22.20 21.61 -0.67
C ASP A 338 21.78 20.14 -0.77
N TYR A 339 20.70 19.84 -0.06
CA TYR A 339 20.16 18.49 0.08
C TYR A 339 18.62 18.45 0.07
N VAL A 340 17.98 19.56 -0.27
CA VAL A 340 16.50 19.65 -0.32
C VAL A 340 15.92 18.58 -1.27
N ASP A 341 16.52 18.45 -2.46
CA ASP A 341 16.08 17.47 -3.44
C ASP A 341 16.23 16.03 -2.93
N PHE A 342 17.32 15.75 -2.20
CA PHE A 342 17.53 14.43 -1.56
C PHE A 342 16.40 14.10 -0.59
N ILE A 343 16.06 15.00 0.32
CA ILE A 343 15.01 14.78 1.31
C ILE A 343 13.62 14.74 0.63
N ALA A 344 13.32 15.69 -0.24
CA ALA A 344 12.01 15.77 -0.87
C ALA A 344 11.71 14.55 -1.76
N THR A 345 12.65 14.21 -2.63
CA THR A 345 12.48 13.08 -3.56
C THR A 345 12.37 11.75 -2.83
N TYR A 346 13.27 11.48 -1.90
CA TYR A 346 13.21 10.20 -1.19
C TYR A 346 12.08 10.13 -0.14
N SER A 347 11.53 11.28 0.28
CA SER A 347 10.26 11.27 1.02
C SER A 347 9.09 10.82 0.14
N HIS A 348 9.06 11.18 -1.14
CA HIS A 348 8.09 10.65 -2.09
C HIS A 348 8.23 9.11 -2.22
N GLU A 349 9.46 8.63 -2.45
CA GLU A 349 9.71 7.19 -2.60
C GLU A 349 9.37 6.38 -1.32
N MET A 350 9.59 6.96 -0.14
CA MET A 350 9.13 6.35 1.11
C MET A 350 7.59 6.29 1.22
N GLY A 351 6.87 7.21 0.57
CA GLY A 351 5.42 7.14 0.42
C GLY A 351 4.98 5.85 -0.25
N HIS A 352 5.69 5.40 -1.28
CA HIS A 352 5.46 4.09 -1.92
C HIS A 352 5.77 2.94 -0.96
N CYS A 353 6.86 3.04 -0.20
CA CYS A 353 7.17 2.02 0.81
C CYS A 353 6.09 1.87 1.89
N MET A 354 5.28 2.91 2.12
CA MET A 354 4.12 2.89 3.01
C MET A 354 2.81 2.50 2.29
N GLY A 355 2.82 2.27 0.98
CA GLY A 355 1.69 1.76 0.20
C GLY A 355 0.92 2.81 -0.61
N LEU A 356 1.43 4.03 -0.76
CA LEU A 356 0.78 5.04 -1.60
C LEU A 356 1.17 4.86 -3.08
N PRO A 357 0.23 4.98 -4.04
CA PRO A 357 0.54 5.05 -5.46
C PRO A 357 0.96 6.46 -5.86
N ASP A 358 1.53 6.60 -7.06
CA ASP A 358 1.65 7.90 -7.71
C ASP A 358 0.29 8.50 -8.04
N PHE A 359 0.18 9.82 -7.85
CA PHE A 359 -1.03 10.56 -8.18
C PHE A 359 -0.96 11.23 -9.56
N TYR A 360 0.19 11.20 -10.21
CA TYR A 360 0.37 11.64 -11.58
C TYR A 360 0.23 10.49 -12.58
N LEU A 361 -0.09 10.82 -13.83
CA LEU A 361 -0.25 9.82 -14.89
C LEU A 361 1.07 9.57 -15.63
N TYR A 362 1.45 8.31 -15.78
CA TYR A 362 2.62 7.94 -16.57
C TYR A 362 2.41 8.16 -18.07
N GLY A 363 3.49 8.56 -18.77
CA GLY A 363 3.48 8.72 -20.21
C GLY A 363 2.59 9.84 -20.75
N VAL A 364 2.26 10.81 -19.92
CA VAL A 364 1.56 12.03 -20.31
C VAL A 364 2.57 13.18 -20.33
N GLU A 365 2.82 13.73 -21.53
CA GLU A 365 3.79 14.84 -21.70
C GLU A 365 3.18 16.22 -21.34
N ASP A 366 1.85 16.30 -21.30
CA ASP A 366 1.13 17.52 -20.97
C ASP A 366 1.06 17.69 -19.45
N PHE A 367 1.81 18.63 -18.92
CA PHE A 367 1.90 18.89 -17.48
C PHE A 367 0.52 19.10 -16.83
N GLU A 368 -0.37 19.87 -17.46
CA GLU A 368 -1.74 20.11 -16.94
C GLU A 368 -2.59 18.85 -16.93
N GLY A 369 -2.29 17.89 -17.83
CA GLY A 369 -2.97 16.60 -17.92
C GLY A 369 -2.34 15.50 -17.06
N MET A 370 -1.12 15.68 -16.59
CA MET A 370 -0.36 14.65 -15.88
C MET A 370 -0.77 14.58 -14.40
N HIS A 371 -0.84 15.72 -13.72
CA HIS A 371 -1.01 15.77 -12.27
C HIS A 371 -2.46 15.56 -11.82
N GLY A 372 -2.66 14.70 -10.83
CA GLY A 372 -3.97 14.40 -10.23
C GLY A 372 -4.41 15.41 -9.18
N SER A 373 -3.49 15.93 -8.39
CA SER A 373 -3.77 16.91 -7.32
C SER A 373 -3.14 18.28 -7.56
N ALA A 374 -2.75 18.57 -8.81
CA ALA A 374 -2.02 19.79 -9.21
C ALA A 374 -0.76 20.03 -8.39
N GLY A 375 -0.10 18.93 -7.98
CA GLY A 375 1.11 18.95 -7.19
C GLY A 375 0.96 19.37 -5.71
N TYR A 376 -0.26 19.37 -5.17
CA TYR A 376 -0.52 19.58 -3.75
C TYR A 376 -0.58 18.30 -2.94
N ASP A 377 0.11 17.28 -3.39
CA ASP A 377 0.36 16.05 -2.64
C ASP A 377 1.77 15.58 -2.96
N LEU A 378 2.49 15.09 -1.96
CA LEU A 378 3.84 14.58 -2.15
C LEU A 378 3.89 13.47 -3.20
N MET A 379 2.83 12.65 -3.31
CA MET A 379 2.72 11.57 -4.30
C MET A 379 2.37 12.04 -5.72
N ASP A 380 2.08 13.32 -5.89
CA ASP A 380 1.85 13.95 -7.21
C ASP A 380 3.08 14.75 -7.66
N GLU A 381 3.85 15.24 -6.68
CA GLU A 381 5.09 15.98 -6.90
C GLU A 381 5.91 16.02 -5.60
N ALA A 382 7.22 15.92 -5.70
CA ALA A 382 8.08 15.68 -4.56
C ALA A 382 8.30 16.86 -3.57
N PHE A 383 7.64 18.02 -3.72
CA PHE A 383 7.95 19.21 -2.91
C PHE A 383 6.75 19.84 -2.19
N SER A 384 5.79 19.03 -1.82
CA SER A 384 4.64 19.44 -1.01
C SER A 384 4.45 18.53 0.19
N ASP A 385 3.51 18.88 1.08
CA ASP A 385 3.02 17.96 2.10
C ASP A 385 2.15 16.87 1.47
N TYR A 386 1.86 15.83 2.22
CA TYR A 386 0.77 14.91 1.94
C TYR A 386 -0.58 15.64 2.08
N SER A 387 -1.48 15.48 1.13
CA SER A 387 -2.85 15.97 1.23
C SER A 387 -3.71 15.11 2.17
N ALA A 388 -4.94 15.56 2.44
CA ALA A 388 -5.85 14.81 3.29
C ALA A 388 -6.09 13.37 2.80
N VAL A 389 -6.07 13.12 1.49
CA VAL A 389 -6.21 11.77 0.92
C VAL A 389 -5.07 10.86 1.35
N SER A 390 -3.82 11.29 1.16
CA SER A 390 -2.65 10.52 1.58
C SER A 390 -2.63 10.30 3.09
N LYS A 391 -2.95 11.34 3.87
CA LYS A 391 -3.01 11.25 5.34
C LYS A 391 -4.11 10.31 5.83
N LEU A 392 -5.25 10.26 5.15
CA LEU A 392 -6.29 9.26 5.39
C LEU A 392 -5.78 7.84 5.14
N MET A 393 -5.17 7.64 3.97
CA MET A 393 -4.65 6.33 3.56
C MET A 393 -3.54 5.84 4.48
N LEU A 394 -2.69 6.74 4.98
CA LEU A 394 -1.60 6.42 5.91
C LEU A 394 -2.07 6.27 7.37
N GLY A 395 -3.34 6.55 7.65
CA GLY A 395 -3.91 6.47 9.00
C GLY A 395 -3.40 7.57 9.94
N TRP A 396 -2.96 8.71 9.39
CA TRP A 396 -2.45 9.84 10.18
C TRP A 396 -3.54 10.79 10.66
N MET A 397 -4.75 10.68 10.12
CA MET A 397 -5.87 11.51 10.54
C MET A 397 -6.70 10.84 11.63
N LYS A 398 -7.00 11.58 12.68
CA LYS A 398 -7.93 11.18 13.75
C LYS A 398 -9.37 11.40 13.30
N GLU A 399 -10.30 10.73 13.98
CA GLU A 399 -11.74 10.82 13.67
C GLU A 399 -12.26 12.27 13.70
N ASP A 400 -11.84 13.09 14.67
CA ASP A 400 -12.24 14.50 14.79
C ASP A 400 -11.77 15.39 13.63
N GLN A 401 -10.78 14.95 12.87
CA GLN A 401 -10.26 15.66 11.70
C GLN A 401 -11.07 15.39 10.43
N ILE A 402 -11.92 14.36 10.43
CA ILE A 402 -12.66 13.86 9.29
C ILE A 402 -14.15 14.13 9.48
N GLN A 403 -14.74 14.89 8.58
CA GLN A 403 -16.18 15.13 8.54
C GLN A 403 -16.78 14.37 7.35
N VAL A 404 -18.03 13.90 7.48
CA VAL A 404 -18.69 13.12 6.44
C VAL A 404 -20.08 13.68 6.16
N TYR A 405 -20.37 13.95 4.89
CA TYR A 405 -21.70 14.34 4.45
C TYR A 405 -22.65 13.15 4.42
N ASP A 406 -23.78 13.26 5.11
CA ASP A 406 -24.86 12.28 5.10
C ASP A 406 -26.04 12.80 4.27
N PRO A 407 -26.24 12.29 3.04
CA PRO A 407 -27.30 12.77 2.17
C PRO A 407 -28.72 12.57 2.73
N ALA A 408 -28.91 11.72 3.75
CA ALA A 408 -30.19 11.52 4.40
C ALA A 408 -30.60 12.70 5.30
N LYS A 409 -29.62 13.50 5.74
CA LYS A 409 -29.84 14.67 6.62
C LYS A 409 -30.18 15.97 5.85
N GLY A 410 -30.16 15.94 4.51
CA GLY A 410 -30.41 17.11 3.68
C GLY A 410 -29.20 18.06 3.64
N GLU A 411 -29.46 19.37 3.68
CA GLU A 411 -28.40 20.39 3.69
C GLU A 411 -27.64 20.36 5.01
N GLN A 412 -26.30 20.34 4.92
CA GLN A 412 -25.39 20.33 6.05
C GLN A 412 -24.25 21.32 5.82
N SER A 413 -23.80 21.95 6.90
CA SER A 413 -22.66 22.85 6.89
C SER A 413 -21.53 22.29 7.76
N PHE A 414 -20.30 22.39 7.27
CA PHE A 414 -19.08 21.89 7.89
C PHE A 414 -18.07 23.02 7.97
N VAL A 415 -17.41 23.17 9.11
CA VAL A 415 -16.30 24.10 9.25
C VAL A 415 -15.01 23.37 8.91
N LEU A 416 -14.27 23.85 7.92
CA LEU A 416 -12.96 23.34 7.54
C LEU A 416 -11.85 24.23 8.10
N THR A 417 -10.93 23.59 8.77
CA THR A 417 -9.67 24.16 9.27
C THR A 417 -8.52 23.68 8.39
N ASN A 418 -7.37 24.34 8.47
CA ASN A 418 -6.19 23.89 7.74
C ASN A 418 -5.62 22.57 8.29
N GLY A 419 -4.71 21.96 7.54
CA GLY A 419 -4.07 20.69 7.89
C GLY A 419 -3.29 20.66 9.22
N GLN A 420 -3.01 21.84 9.81
CA GLN A 420 -2.31 21.95 11.09
C GLN A 420 -3.24 21.87 12.31
N SER A 421 -4.55 22.04 12.12
CA SER A 421 -5.55 21.85 13.19
C SER A 421 -5.72 20.39 13.57
N ASP A 422 -6.17 20.15 14.79
CA ASP A 422 -6.47 18.79 15.29
C ASP A 422 -7.91 18.35 15.02
N GLU A 423 -8.73 19.18 14.37
CA GLU A 423 -10.11 18.86 14.03
C GLU A 423 -10.53 19.53 12.71
N GLY A 424 -11.50 18.94 12.01
CA GLY A 424 -12.16 19.56 10.87
C GLY A 424 -11.30 19.75 9.62
N ASN A 425 -10.27 18.94 9.39
CA ASN A 425 -9.32 19.16 8.29
C ASN A 425 -9.89 18.80 6.92
N CYS A 426 -10.82 17.85 6.82
CA CYS A 426 -11.44 17.50 5.55
C CYS A 426 -12.92 17.13 5.70
N LEU A 427 -13.63 17.23 4.56
CA LEU A 427 -14.99 16.75 4.40
C LEU A 427 -15.02 15.68 3.30
N ILE A 428 -15.56 14.52 3.62
CA ILE A 428 -15.80 13.43 2.68
C ILE A 428 -17.27 13.45 2.25
N ILE A 429 -17.48 13.42 0.95
CA ILE A 429 -18.79 13.29 0.33
C ILE A 429 -18.80 11.96 -0.41
N PRO A 430 -19.34 10.90 0.19
CA PRO A 430 -19.27 9.57 -0.38
C PRO A 430 -20.30 9.39 -1.50
N ARG A 431 -19.97 8.62 -2.53
CA ARG A 431 -20.92 8.23 -3.59
C ARG A 431 -22.02 7.31 -3.09
N LYS A 432 -21.66 6.37 -2.22
CA LYS A 432 -22.57 5.43 -1.55
C LYS A 432 -22.70 5.81 -0.08
N PRO A 433 -23.74 5.32 0.64
CA PRO A 433 -23.77 5.49 2.09
C PRO A 433 -22.43 5.10 2.72
N PHE A 434 -21.90 6.01 3.53
CA PHE A 434 -20.60 5.84 4.15
C PHE A 434 -20.61 4.65 5.13
N ASP A 435 -19.69 3.74 4.94
CA ASP A 435 -19.51 2.52 5.73
C ASP A 435 -18.29 2.55 6.66
N GLY A 436 -17.58 3.68 6.71
CA GLY A 436 -16.36 3.87 7.48
C GLY A 436 -15.08 3.66 6.67
N SER A 437 -15.18 3.32 5.37
CA SER A 437 -14.03 3.02 4.52
C SER A 437 -13.77 4.11 3.49
N TYR A 438 -12.49 4.45 3.27
CA TYR A 438 -12.06 5.29 2.14
C TYR A 438 -11.95 4.48 0.83
N LYS A 439 -11.99 3.15 0.88
CA LYS A 439 -11.80 2.26 -0.29
C LYS A 439 -13.03 2.23 -1.19
N THR A 440 -13.44 3.39 -1.63
CA THR A 440 -14.63 3.62 -2.46
C THR A 440 -14.46 4.88 -3.28
N GLU A 441 -15.44 5.21 -4.11
CA GLU A 441 -15.48 6.47 -4.83
C GLU A 441 -16.11 7.58 -3.97
N PHE A 442 -15.42 8.73 -3.83
CA PHE A 442 -15.87 9.87 -3.04
C PHE A 442 -15.29 11.20 -3.55
N ILE A 443 -15.88 12.30 -3.13
CA ILE A 443 -15.32 13.64 -3.25
C ILE A 443 -14.75 14.02 -1.89
N ILE A 444 -13.52 14.54 -1.85
CA ILE A 444 -12.93 15.13 -0.66
C ILE A 444 -12.77 16.62 -0.83
N VAL A 445 -13.09 17.35 0.23
CA VAL A 445 -12.93 18.80 0.32
C VAL A 445 -11.99 19.10 1.48
N GLU A 446 -10.95 19.88 1.24
CA GLU A 446 -9.98 20.27 2.26
C GLU A 446 -9.61 21.76 2.13
N TYR A 447 -9.22 22.38 3.25
CA TYR A 447 -8.64 23.72 3.24
C TYR A 447 -7.12 23.60 3.21
N LEU A 448 -6.53 23.89 2.05
CA LEU A 448 -5.08 23.88 1.85
C LEU A 448 -4.48 25.26 2.11
N THR A 449 -3.39 25.29 2.85
CA THR A 449 -2.60 26.48 3.19
C THR A 449 -1.14 26.30 2.81
N LEU A 450 -0.45 27.43 2.60
CA LEU A 450 0.98 27.47 2.30
C LEU A 450 1.79 27.65 3.60
N ASP A 451 1.61 26.75 4.53
CA ASP A 451 2.34 26.71 5.81
C ASP A 451 2.98 25.32 6.04
N ALA A 452 3.75 25.17 7.10
CA ALA A 452 4.46 23.95 7.44
C ALA A 452 5.14 23.30 6.21
N ASN A 453 4.87 22.03 5.91
CA ASN A 453 5.48 21.33 4.78
C ASN A 453 5.10 21.92 3.39
N ASN A 454 4.05 22.75 3.31
CA ASN A 454 3.68 23.46 2.08
C ASN A 454 4.30 24.86 1.95
N SER A 455 5.07 25.33 2.93
CA SER A 455 5.55 26.71 3.01
C SER A 455 6.42 27.16 1.84
N LYS A 456 7.09 26.24 1.16
CA LYS A 456 7.96 26.53 0.01
C LYS A 456 7.46 26.01 -1.33
N VAL A 457 6.24 25.47 -1.40
CA VAL A 457 5.65 25.01 -2.66
C VAL A 457 5.75 26.05 -3.77
N LYS A 458 5.60 27.33 -3.47
CA LYS A 458 5.75 28.43 -4.43
C LYS A 458 7.13 28.60 -5.04
N THR A 459 8.16 28.23 -4.34
CA THR A 459 9.55 28.59 -4.74
C THR A 459 10.19 27.56 -5.66
N HIS A 460 9.68 26.33 -5.68
CA HIS A 460 10.29 25.22 -6.43
C HIS A 460 9.61 24.94 -7.79
N PHE A 461 8.38 25.43 -8.01
CA PHE A 461 7.64 25.08 -9.23
C PHE A 461 7.00 26.29 -9.93
N TYR A 462 7.25 26.38 -11.21
CA TYR A 462 6.75 27.42 -12.11
C TYR A 462 5.20 27.41 -12.28
N TRP A 463 4.54 26.30 -11.93
CA TRP A 463 3.21 25.98 -12.41
C TRP A 463 2.16 25.96 -11.31
N ARG A 464 2.49 26.31 -10.09
CA ARG A 464 1.66 26.05 -8.94
C ARG A 464 0.73 27.18 -8.53
N PRO A 465 -0.40 26.80 -7.90
CA PRO A 465 -1.33 27.77 -7.35
C PRO A 465 -0.62 28.69 -6.38
N THR A 466 -1.03 29.93 -6.41
CA THR A 466 -0.32 31.01 -5.75
C THR A 466 -0.90 31.39 -4.38
N GLY A 467 -1.76 30.55 -3.80
CA GLY A 467 -2.44 30.91 -2.56
C GLY A 467 -3.02 29.72 -1.81
N SER A 468 -3.74 30.02 -0.75
CA SER A 468 -4.53 29.08 0.05
C SER A 468 -5.99 29.12 -0.36
N GLY A 469 -6.75 28.06 -0.07
CA GLY A 469 -8.18 28.00 -0.34
C GLY A 469 -8.75 26.59 -0.25
N ILE A 470 -10.02 26.46 -0.59
CA ILE A 470 -10.70 25.17 -0.61
C ILE A 470 -10.30 24.40 -1.86
N SER A 471 -9.70 23.24 -1.66
CA SER A 471 -9.41 22.23 -2.68
C SER A 471 -10.52 21.19 -2.68
N VAL A 472 -10.96 20.77 -3.87
CA VAL A 472 -11.94 19.71 -4.06
C VAL A 472 -11.36 18.68 -5.01
N LYS A 473 -11.33 17.42 -4.58
CA LYS A 473 -10.79 16.32 -5.38
C LYS A 473 -11.82 15.20 -5.49
N HIS A 474 -11.93 14.61 -6.66
CA HIS A 474 -12.64 13.37 -6.90
C HIS A 474 -11.66 12.20 -6.75
N ILE A 475 -12.03 11.22 -5.97
CA ILE A 475 -11.21 10.06 -5.62
C ILE A 475 -11.93 8.78 -6.03
N GLU A 476 -11.24 7.90 -6.74
CA GLU A 476 -11.69 6.53 -7.02
C GLU A 476 -10.71 5.55 -6.36
N ALA A 477 -10.95 5.28 -5.08
CA ALA A 477 -10.12 4.42 -4.25
C ALA A 477 -10.69 2.99 -4.10
N THR A 478 -11.49 2.53 -5.05
CA THR A 478 -11.93 1.14 -5.07
C THR A 478 -10.71 0.22 -5.21
N GLU A 479 -10.51 -0.61 -4.20
CA GLU A 479 -9.43 -1.60 -4.17
C GLU A 479 -9.79 -2.79 -5.06
N LEU A 480 -8.85 -3.21 -5.88
CA LEU A 480 -8.90 -4.43 -6.66
C LEU A 480 -7.82 -5.39 -6.15
N ASP A 481 -8.07 -6.68 -6.28
CA ASP A 481 -7.15 -7.74 -5.91
C ASP A 481 -7.01 -8.69 -7.11
N ASP A 482 -5.81 -8.81 -7.67
CA ASP A 482 -5.53 -9.74 -8.79
C ASP A 482 -4.95 -11.07 -8.31
N GLY A 483 -4.95 -11.30 -6.99
CA GLY A 483 -4.36 -12.47 -6.34
C GLY A 483 -2.84 -12.42 -6.18
N TRP A 484 -2.18 -11.38 -6.72
CA TRP A 484 -0.75 -11.12 -6.56
C TRP A 484 -0.49 -9.89 -5.73
N ARG A 485 -1.28 -8.84 -6.00
CA ARG A 485 -1.24 -7.56 -5.29
C ARG A 485 -2.63 -6.96 -5.21
N LYS A 486 -2.81 -6.10 -4.24
CA LYS A 486 -3.93 -5.18 -4.19
C LYS A 486 -3.52 -3.85 -4.80
N TYR A 487 -4.42 -3.20 -5.48
CA TYR A 487 -4.18 -1.92 -6.14
C TYR A 487 -5.49 -1.15 -6.29
N PHE A 488 -5.40 0.17 -6.51
CA PHE A 488 -6.59 0.97 -6.78
C PHE A 488 -6.98 0.89 -8.25
N MET A 489 -8.27 0.93 -8.51
CA MET A 489 -8.82 0.71 -9.85
C MET A 489 -8.15 1.57 -10.94
N TYR A 490 -7.85 2.82 -10.66
CA TYR A 490 -7.30 3.77 -11.64
C TYR A 490 -5.96 4.38 -11.23
N GLU A 491 -5.18 3.68 -10.42
CA GLU A 491 -3.83 4.14 -10.10
C GLU A 491 -2.89 4.09 -11.30
N SER A 492 -1.86 4.93 -11.29
CA SER A 492 -0.79 4.89 -12.28
C SER A 492 0.00 3.58 -12.17
N GLY A 493 0.47 3.05 -13.30
CA GLY A 493 1.15 1.75 -13.34
C GLY A 493 0.23 0.53 -13.36
N ASN A 494 -1.08 0.72 -13.27
CA ASN A 494 -2.03 -0.36 -13.50
C ASN A 494 -2.23 -0.59 -15.01
N ASP A 495 -1.60 -1.62 -15.57
CA ASP A 495 -1.60 -1.91 -17.01
C ASP A 495 -2.99 -2.16 -17.62
N GLN A 496 -3.97 -2.51 -16.83
CA GLN A 496 -5.34 -2.75 -17.32
C GLN A 496 -6.07 -1.44 -17.66
N TYR A 497 -5.74 -0.35 -16.94
CA TYR A 497 -6.47 0.92 -17.02
C TYR A 497 -5.60 2.09 -17.45
N THR A 498 -4.28 1.83 -17.66
CA THR A 498 -3.29 2.88 -17.76
C THR A 498 -3.50 3.91 -18.83
N ASN A 499 -3.04 5.05 -18.49
CA ASN A 499 -2.24 6.05 -19.22
C ASN A 499 -2.69 6.40 -20.65
N LYS A 500 -3.37 5.49 -21.34
CA LYS A 500 -3.99 5.72 -22.65
C LYS A 500 -5.33 6.44 -22.52
N ASP A 501 -5.96 6.36 -21.33
CA ASP A 501 -7.25 7.00 -21.05
C ASP A 501 -7.09 8.04 -19.95
N LYS A 502 -6.67 9.25 -20.35
CA LYS A 502 -6.49 10.41 -19.46
C LYS A 502 -7.72 10.79 -18.63
N GLY A 503 -8.86 10.19 -18.92
CA GLY A 503 -10.12 10.38 -18.17
C GLY A 503 -10.25 9.53 -16.93
N LYS A 504 -9.46 8.44 -16.80
CA LYS A 504 -9.52 7.52 -15.66
C LYS A 504 -8.37 7.80 -14.71
N ARG A 505 -8.68 8.21 -13.48
CA ARG A 505 -7.68 8.60 -12.48
C ARG A 505 -8.12 8.16 -11.09
N PHE A 506 -7.15 7.71 -10.32
CA PHE A 506 -7.33 7.49 -8.89
C PHE A 506 -7.72 8.78 -8.17
N ILE A 507 -7.04 9.87 -8.47
CA ILE A 507 -7.28 11.20 -7.91
C ILE A 507 -7.41 12.23 -9.02
N ARG A 508 -8.37 13.15 -8.88
CA ARG A 508 -8.56 14.25 -9.80
C ARG A 508 -8.97 15.51 -9.10
N LEU A 509 -8.21 16.57 -9.31
CA LEU A 509 -8.58 17.90 -8.86
C LEU A 509 -9.81 18.40 -9.65
N VAL A 510 -10.83 18.84 -8.95
CA VAL A 510 -11.98 19.51 -9.55
C VAL A 510 -11.54 20.86 -10.09
N ASN A 511 -11.93 21.17 -11.33
CA ASN A 511 -11.47 22.35 -12.07
C ASN A 511 -9.98 22.26 -12.49
N ASP A 512 -9.49 21.05 -12.80
CA ASP A 512 -8.16 20.87 -13.34
C ASP A 512 -7.97 21.70 -14.63
N GLY A 513 -6.75 22.20 -14.85
CA GLY A 513 -6.41 23.07 -15.99
C GLY A 513 -6.56 24.56 -15.72
N ASP A 514 -7.05 24.97 -14.55
CA ASP A 514 -6.92 26.35 -14.10
C ASP A 514 -5.72 26.51 -13.17
N ARG A 515 -4.93 27.56 -13.35
CA ARG A 515 -3.74 27.83 -12.51
C ARG A 515 -4.10 28.15 -11.06
N ASP A 516 -5.31 28.66 -10.80
CA ASP A 516 -5.87 28.87 -9.47
C ASP A 516 -7.02 27.88 -9.25
N ASN A 517 -6.67 26.69 -8.79
CA ASN A 517 -7.59 25.58 -8.58
C ASN A 517 -8.33 25.65 -7.25
N PHE A 518 -8.15 26.71 -6.47
CA PHE A 518 -8.83 26.89 -5.20
C PHE A 518 -10.18 27.58 -5.35
N PHE A 519 -11.14 27.09 -4.61
CA PHE A 519 -12.42 27.75 -4.41
C PHE A 519 -12.34 28.67 -3.19
N ARG A 520 -12.89 29.86 -3.34
CA ARG A 520 -12.85 30.92 -2.32
C ARG A 520 -14.26 31.33 -1.91
N ASP A 521 -14.36 32.33 -1.04
CA ASP A 521 -15.63 32.89 -0.57
C ASP A 521 -16.61 33.18 -1.72
N GLY A 522 -17.86 32.72 -1.53
CA GLY A 522 -18.95 32.84 -2.52
C GLY A 522 -18.91 31.81 -3.65
N ALA A 523 -17.93 30.88 -3.69
CA ALA A 523 -17.91 29.84 -4.72
C ALA A 523 -19.07 28.85 -4.55
N GLU A 524 -19.64 28.45 -5.71
CA GLU A 524 -20.66 27.41 -5.80
C GLU A 524 -20.19 26.33 -6.77
N ILE A 525 -19.94 25.13 -6.24
CA ILE A 525 -19.33 24.01 -6.95
C ILE A 525 -20.42 23.00 -7.27
N SER A 526 -20.46 22.57 -8.52
CA SER A 526 -21.42 21.59 -9.03
C SER A 526 -20.83 20.91 -10.26
N ASN A 527 -21.60 20.05 -10.92
CA ASN A 527 -21.22 19.37 -12.17
C ASN A 527 -20.90 20.30 -13.36
N LYS A 528 -20.97 21.62 -13.20
CA LYS A 528 -20.45 22.60 -14.16
C LYS A 528 -18.91 22.61 -14.20
N TYR A 529 -18.25 22.15 -13.13
CA TYR A 529 -16.80 22.06 -13.05
C TYR A 529 -16.34 20.68 -13.49
N LYS A 530 -15.29 20.65 -14.29
CA LYS A 530 -14.62 19.44 -14.75
C LYS A 530 -14.09 18.66 -13.55
N GLY A 531 -14.26 17.34 -13.54
CA GLY A 531 -13.86 16.48 -12.42
C GLY A 531 -14.88 16.41 -11.27
N PHE A 532 -15.97 17.23 -11.29
CA PHE A 532 -17.05 17.11 -10.31
C PHE A 532 -18.15 16.19 -10.83
N ALA A 533 -17.82 14.92 -10.93
CA ALA A 533 -18.69 13.87 -11.43
C ALA A 533 -18.25 12.51 -10.87
N TRP A 534 -19.16 11.54 -10.83
CA TRP A 534 -18.81 10.14 -10.56
C TRP A 534 -18.50 9.40 -11.87
N TYR A 535 -17.72 8.35 -11.77
CA TYR A 535 -17.49 7.44 -12.88
C TYR A 535 -18.74 6.59 -13.19
N ASP A 536 -19.03 6.38 -14.46
CA ASP A 536 -20.00 5.36 -14.89
C ASP A 536 -19.33 3.97 -14.98
N GLU A 537 -20.11 2.93 -15.32
CA GLU A 537 -19.62 1.56 -15.47
C GLU A 537 -18.52 1.41 -16.54
N ALA A 538 -18.41 2.37 -17.46
CA ALA A 538 -17.34 2.39 -18.48
C ALA A 538 -16.13 3.23 -18.05
N GLY A 539 -16.12 3.74 -16.83
CA GLY A 539 -15.07 4.61 -16.30
C GLY A 539 -15.04 6.01 -16.89
N ARG A 540 -16.19 6.56 -17.28
CA ARG A 540 -16.31 7.95 -17.75
C ARG A 540 -16.88 8.82 -16.65
N GLU A 541 -16.28 9.98 -16.39
CA GLU A 541 -16.77 10.99 -15.45
C GLU A 541 -18.00 11.72 -16.01
N ASN A 542 -19.17 11.11 -15.91
CA ASN A 542 -20.40 11.65 -16.50
C ASN A 542 -21.64 11.55 -15.60
N ILE A 543 -21.54 10.97 -14.42
CA ILE A 543 -22.66 10.88 -13.49
C ILE A 543 -22.65 12.10 -12.57
N ASP A 544 -23.71 12.93 -12.66
CA ASP A 544 -23.88 14.09 -11.77
C ASP A 544 -24.01 13.63 -10.31
N PRO A 545 -23.17 14.12 -9.39
CA PRO A 545 -23.31 13.82 -7.96
C PRO A 545 -24.66 14.26 -7.35
N GLY A 546 -25.41 15.12 -8.02
CA GLY A 546 -26.73 15.61 -7.58
C GLY A 546 -26.67 16.55 -6.38
N ILE A 547 -25.50 17.14 -6.13
CA ILE A 547 -25.25 18.07 -5.01
C ILE A 547 -24.65 19.38 -5.48
N ILE A 548 -24.75 20.38 -4.62
CA ILE A 548 -24.07 21.67 -4.73
C ILE A 548 -23.26 21.88 -3.46
N ILE A 549 -22.01 22.34 -3.62
CA ILE A 549 -21.15 22.76 -2.52
C ILE A 549 -21.02 24.29 -2.57
N LYS A 550 -21.32 24.96 -1.47
CA LYS A 550 -21.11 26.41 -1.30
C LYS A 550 -19.98 26.65 -0.32
N VAL A 551 -19.14 27.61 -0.63
CA VAL A 551 -17.93 27.94 0.15
C VAL A 551 -18.10 29.35 0.71
N SER A 552 -17.85 29.51 2.01
CA SER A 552 -17.84 30.81 2.70
C SER A 552 -16.62 30.90 3.62
N GLU A 553 -15.88 32.01 3.51
CA GLU A 553 -14.75 32.31 4.40
C GLU A 553 -15.23 32.90 5.73
N ASN A 554 -14.72 32.42 6.86
CA ASN A 554 -15.20 32.82 8.19
C ASN A 554 -14.38 33.94 8.84
N GLY A 555 -13.33 34.46 8.20
CA GLY A 555 -12.52 35.56 8.74
C GLY A 555 -11.61 35.20 9.93
N ASP A 556 -11.63 33.97 10.38
CA ASP A 556 -10.77 33.37 11.44
C ASP A 556 -9.83 32.32 10.90
N ASN A 557 -9.51 32.39 9.63
CA ASN A 557 -8.68 31.42 8.92
C ASN A 557 -9.31 30.02 8.80
N THR A 558 -10.64 29.96 8.78
CA THR A 558 -11.44 28.77 8.50
C THR A 558 -12.42 29.03 7.37
N TYR A 559 -13.00 27.95 6.83
CA TYR A 559 -14.04 28.01 5.81
C TYR A 559 -15.27 27.21 6.24
N THR A 560 -16.45 27.73 5.95
CA THR A 560 -17.70 26.95 6.01
C THR A 560 -18.00 26.39 4.63
N VAL A 561 -18.17 25.09 4.56
CA VAL A 561 -18.58 24.36 3.36
C VAL A 561 -19.98 23.81 3.58
N THR A 562 -20.95 24.31 2.80
CA THR A 562 -22.34 23.84 2.86
C THR A 562 -22.65 22.94 1.67
N VAL A 563 -23.09 21.72 1.95
CA VAL A 563 -23.47 20.72 0.95
C VAL A 563 -24.98 20.57 0.95
N SER A 564 -25.61 20.72 -0.21
CA SER A 564 -27.04 20.53 -0.41
C SER A 564 -27.33 19.69 -1.65
N ARG A 565 -28.49 19.04 -1.69
CA ARG A 565 -28.98 18.40 -2.93
C ARG A 565 -29.44 19.47 -3.92
N LYS A 566 -29.30 19.17 -5.22
CA LYS A 566 -29.89 19.97 -6.31
C LYS A 566 -31.41 19.90 -6.30
#